data_4b11feb748e35c194e208e272c54ea76
#
_entry.id   4b11feb748e35c194e208e272c54ea76
#
_cell.length_a   1.000
_cell.length_b   1.000
_cell.length_c   1.000
_cell.angle_alpha   90.00
_cell.angle_beta   90.00
_cell.angle_gamma   90.00
#
_symmetry.space_group_name_H-M   'P 1'
#
loop_
_entity.id
_entity.type
_entity.pdbx_description
1 polymer ?
#
loop_
_entity_poly.entity_id
_entity_poly.type
_entity_poly.pdbx_seq_one_letter_code
_entity_poly.pdbx_strand_id
1 'polypeptide(L)'
;MNTKKNKTTEKKYILSTDLPFGNLKKDTIFIYNAITKVASFPNGVQISDFDISNSKFVKKCVDISFSIDDIVLYETRLYRITDINYITGICSLHEVYANKEISRVGYHRLKPVTFYYFINSSGQTSSSYIGKDPAADSWRALTNNLFYTKDEAVKYRDSILKKKI
;
A
#
# COMPACT_ATOMS: atom_id res chain seq x y z
N MET A 1 29.86 -0.53 0.44
CA MET A 1 29.04 -1.14 1.52
C MET A 1 27.88 -1.88 0.89
N ASN A 2 27.94 -3.22 0.87
CA ASN A 2 26.87 -4.07 0.33
C ASN A 2 25.74 -4.17 1.35
N THR A 3 24.66 -3.46 1.16
CA THR A 3 23.41 -3.69 1.89
C THR A 3 22.84 -5.02 1.43
N LYS A 4 23.07 -6.08 2.20
CA LYS A 4 22.36 -7.35 2.08
C LYS A 4 20.86 -7.03 2.20
N LYS A 5 20.09 -7.14 1.09
CA LYS A 5 18.64 -7.22 1.15
C LYS A 5 18.30 -8.39 2.08
N ASN A 6 17.80 -8.08 3.28
CA ASN A 6 17.21 -9.09 4.16
C ASN A 6 16.08 -9.76 3.36
N LYS A 7 16.32 -10.99 2.93
CA LYS A 7 15.29 -11.84 2.34
C LYS A 7 14.22 -12.03 3.42
N THR A 8 13.08 -11.42 3.25
CA THR A 8 11.92 -11.60 4.14
C THR A 8 11.60 -13.08 4.16
N THR A 9 11.79 -13.72 5.31
CA THR A 9 11.51 -15.15 5.53
C THR A 9 10.02 -15.44 5.65
N GLU A 10 9.21 -14.37 5.71
CA GLU A 10 7.77 -14.41 5.83
C GLU A 10 7.10 -14.32 4.47
N LYS A 11 6.11 -15.19 4.25
CA LYS A 11 5.31 -15.25 3.03
C LYS A 11 3.84 -15.34 3.36
N LYS A 12 3.01 -14.72 2.53
CA LYS A 12 1.55 -14.76 2.65
C LYS A 12 0.98 -15.99 1.95
N TYR A 13 0.01 -16.60 2.59
CA TYR A 13 -0.76 -17.74 2.12
C TYR A 13 -2.25 -17.51 2.40
N ILE A 14 -3.11 -18.23 1.71
CA ILE A 14 -4.56 -18.20 1.90
C ILE A 14 -5.08 -19.61 2.15
N LEU A 15 -6.03 -19.75 3.07
CA LEU A 15 -6.73 -21.01 3.30
C LEU A 15 -7.68 -21.31 2.15
N SER A 16 -7.63 -22.53 1.62
CA SER A 16 -8.52 -23.02 0.56
C SER A 16 -9.80 -23.66 1.12
N THR A 17 -9.83 -23.92 2.41
CA THR A 17 -10.95 -24.52 3.13
C THR A 17 -10.97 -24.07 4.58
N ASP A 18 -12.10 -24.27 5.26
CA ASP A 18 -12.19 -24.07 6.71
C ASP A 18 -11.29 -25.06 7.44
N LEU A 19 -10.61 -24.60 8.50
CA LEU A 19 -9.90 -25.50 9.40
C LEU A 19 -10.81 -25.84 10.60
N PRO A 20 -10.72 -27.08 11.11
CA PRO A 20 -11.63 -27.56 12.19
C PRO A 20 -11.33 -26.94 13.56
N PHE A 21 -10.30 -26.09 13.65
CA PHE A 21 -9.86 -25.49 14.91
C PHE A 21 -9.57 -23.99 14.70
N GLY A 22 -9.56 -23.24 15.79
CA GLY A 22 -9.18 -21.82 15.80
C GLY A 22 -10.13 -20.88 15.06
N ASN A 23 -11.33 -21.32 14.68
CA ASN A 23 -12.30 -20.55 13.89
C ASN A 23 -11.69 -19.97 12.60
N LEU A 24 -10.82 -20.74 11.94
CA LEU A 24 -10.10 -20.33 10.74
C LEU A 24 -10.89 -20.72 9.50
N LYS A 25 -11.43 -19.72 8.83
CA LYS A 25 -12.31 -19.88 7.66
C LYS A 25 -11.54 -19.90 6.36
N LYS A 26 -12.12 -20.56 5.35
CA LYS A 26 -11.69 -20.43 3.97
C LYS A 26 -11.48 -18.96 3.62
N ASP A 27 -10.55 -18.71 2.72
CA ASP A 27 -10.13 -17.38 2.24
C ASP A 27 -9.44 -16.50 3.30
N THR A 28 -9.16 -17.01 4.50
CA THR A 28 -8.33 -16.32 5.50
C THR A 28 -6.89 -16.26 5.01
N ILE A 29 -6.34 -15.05 4.92
CA ILE A 29 -4.93 -14.81 4.61
C ILE A 29 -4.12 -14.87 5.90
N PHE A 30 -3.00 -15.57 5.88
CA PHE A 30 -2.08 -15.70 7.00
C PHE A 30 -0.61 -15.53 6.57
N ILE A 31 0.24 -15.26 7.53
CA ILE A 31 1.69 -15.13 7.34
C ILE A 31 2.37 -16.40 7.83
N TYR A 32 3.23 -16.98 7.00
CA TYR A 32 4.05 -18.12 7.37
C TYR A 32 5.52 -17.74 7.39
N ASN A 33 6.16 -18.00 8.53
CA ASN A 33 7.59 -17.82 8.70
C ASN A 33 8.29 -19.16 8.42
N ALA A 34 9.11 -19.19 7.37
CA ALA A 34 9.78 -20.42 6.91
C ALA A 34 10.90 -20.90 7.85
N ILE A 35 11.43 -20.03 8.71
CA ILE A 35 12.47 -20.38 9.67
C ILE A 35 11.86 -21.04 10.90
N THR A 36 10.85 -20.38 11.49
CA THR A 36 10.19 -20.86 12.71
C THR A 36 9.11 -21.89 12.43
N LYS A 37 8.71 -22.05 11.16
CA LYS A 37 7.60 -22.90 10.70
C LYS A 37 6.26 -22.56 11.36
N VAL A 38 6.07 -21.30 11.72
CA VAL A 38 4.85 -20.79 12.37
C VAL A 38 3.95 -20.11 11.36
N ALA A 39 2.68 -20.49 11.33
CA ALA A 39 1.61 -19.78 10.65
C ALA A 39 0.91 -18.84 11.64
N SER A 40 0.85 -17.53 11.33
CA SER A 40 0.21 -16.50 12.14
C SER A 40 -1.03 -15.97 11.44
N PHE A 41 -2.20 -16.08 12.09
CA PHE A 41 -3.49 -15.70 11.54
C PHE A 41 -3.97 -14.36 12.11
N PRO A 42 -4.84 -13.62 11.36
CA PRO A 42 -5.31 -12.28 11.77
C PRO A 42 -6.04 -12.24 13.12
N ASN A 43 -6.67 -13.35 13.51
CA ASN A 43 -7.37 -13.48 14.80
C ASN A 43 -6.44 -13.79 15.99
N GLY A 44 -5.12 -13.71 15.80
CA GLY A 44 -4.11 -13.98 16.82
C GLY A 44 -3.75 -15.46 17.00
N VAL A 45 -4.40 -16.38 16.29
CA VAL A 45 -4.04 -17.80 16.32
C VAL A 45 -2.68 -18.00 15.67
N GLN A 46 -1.82 -18.77 16.33
CA GLN A 46 -0.52 -19.20 15.80
C GLN A 46 -0.46 -20.73 15.81
N ILE A 47 0.03 -21.31 14.73
CA ILE A 47 0.14 -22.77 14.58
C ILE A 47 1.60 -23.07 14.19
N SER A 48 2.28 -23.79 15.07
CA SER A 48 3.63 -24.29 14.82
C SER A 48 3.59 -25.53 13.93
N ASP A 49 4.64 -25.70 13.12
CA ASP A 49 4.79 -26.82 12.18
C ASP A 49 3.61 -26.96 11.20
N PHE A 50 3.01 -25.82 10.83
CA PHE A 50 1.87 -25.80 9.90
C PHE A 50 2.31 -26.27 8.51
N ASP A 51 1.62 -27.29 7.96
CA ASP A 51 1.94 -27.83 6.64
C ASP A 51 1.41 -26.96 5.51
N ILE A 52 2.27 -26.11 4.95
CA ILE A 52 1.98 -25.25 3.79
C ILE A 52 2.12 -26.00 2.45
N SER A 53 2.59 -27.24 2.44
CA SER A 53 2.78 -28.02 1.20
C SER A 53 1.46 -28.63 0.70
N ASN A 54 0.48 -28.73 1.57
CA ASN A 54 -0.81 -29.32 1.24
C ASN A 54 -1.71 -28.35 0.47
N SER A 55 -1.69 -28.46 -0.86
CA SER A 55 -2.46 -27.61 -1.79
C SER A 55 -3.98 -27.68 -1.63
N LYS A 56 -4.50 -28.70 -0.92
CA LYS A 56 -5.94 -28.79 -0.59
C LYS A 56 -6.33 -27.76 0.47
N PHE A 57 -5.42 -27.44 1.38
CA PHE A 57 -5.68 -26.53 2.50
C PHE A 57 -5.11 -25.14 2.29
N VAL A 58 -4.04 -25.00 1.51
CA VAL A 58 -3.26 -23.78 1.42
C VAL A 58 -2.90 -23.43 -0.03
N LYS A 59 -3.03 -22.17 -0.39
CA LYS A 59 -2.47 -21.62 -1.64
C LYS A 59 -1.52 -20.48 -1.30
N LYS A 60 -0.40 -20.41 -2.01
CA LYS A 60 0.54 -19.30 -1.87
C LYS A 60 -0.05 -18.05 -2.50
N CYS A 61 -0.01 -16.93 -1.77
CA CYS A 61 -0.34 -15.63 -2.33
C CYS A 61 0.81 -15.08 -3.16
N VAL A 62 0.48 -14.27 -4.16
CA VAL A 62 1.45 -13.41 -4.83
C VAL A 62 1.91 -12.34 -3.81
N ASP A 63 3.19 -11.98 -3.85
CA ASP A 63 3.74 -10.94 -2.99
C ASP A 63 3.28 -9.57 -3.50
N ILE A 64 2.22 -9.05 -2.92
CA ILE A 64 1.60 -7.77 -3.28
C ILE A 64 1.84 -6.80 -2.12
N SER A 65 2.49 -5.68 -2.42
CA SER A 65 2.78 -4.61 -1.46
C SER A 65 1.62 -3.64 -1.22
N PHE A 66 0.50 -3.83 -1.94
CA PHE A 66 -0.69 -3.00 -1.84
C PHE A 66 -1.78 -3.68 -1.00
N SER A 67 -2.64 -2.85 -0.42
CA SER A 67 -3.84 -3.25 0.34
C SER A 67 -5.11 -2.69 -0.30
N ILE A 68 -6.27 -3.25 0.05
CA ILE A 68 -7.56 -2.63 -0.28
C ILE A 68 -7.59 -1.23 0.33
N ASP A 69 -8.21 -0.29 -0.37
CA ASP A 69 -8.27 1.15 -0.09
C ASP A 69 -6.99 1.94 -0.38
N ASP A 70 -5.87 1.31 -0.72
CA ASP A 70 -4.69 2.04 -1.17
C ASP A 70 -4.98 2.84 -2.44
N ILE A 71 -4.41 4.05 -2.49
CA ILE A 71 -4.41 4.88 -3.70
C ILE A 71 -3.17 4.57 -4.51
N VAL A 72 -3.37 4.21 -5.75
CA VAL A 72 -2.32 3.80 -6.68
C VAL A 72 -2.40 4.59 -8.00
N LEU A 73 -1.28 4.68 -8.70
CA LEU A 73 -1.25 5.17 -10.06
C LEU A 73 -1.33 3.97 -11.02
N TYR A 74 -2.34 3.98 -11.88
CA TYR A 74 -2.46 3.06 -13.01
C TYR A 74 -2.53 3.87 -14.29
N GLU A 75 -1.63 3.57 -15.24
CA GLU A 75 -1.39 4.42 -16.41
C GLU A 75 -1.05 5.86 -15.99
N THR A 76 -1.95 6.82 -16.15
CA THR A 76 -1.71 8.23 -15.81
C THR A 76 -2.72 8.76 -14.79
N ARG A 77 -3.54 7.88 -14.18
CA ARG A 77 -4.64 8.27 -13.30
C ARG A 77 -4.55 7.61 -11.94
N LEU A 78 -5.16 8.26 -10.96
CA LEU A 78 -5.26 7.75 -9.59
C LEU A 78 -6.47 6.87 -9.42
N TYR A 79 -6.26 5.72 -8.81
CA TYR A 79 -7.30 4.75 -8.49
C TYR A 79 -7.19 4.32 -7.03
N ARG A 80 -8.32 3.99 -6.44
CA ARG A 80 -8.42 3.26 -5.18
C ARG A 80 -8.55 1.79 -5.49
N ILE A 81 -7.83 0.95 -4.80
CA ILE A 81 -7.97 -0.50 -4.89
C ILE A 81 -9.23 -0.90 -4.14
N THR A 82 -10.19 -1.52 -4.84
CA THR A 82 -11.47 -1.97 -4.25
C THR A 82 -11.48 -3.46 -3.95
N ASP A 83 -10.68 -4.23 -4.67
CA ASP A 83 -10.53 -5.67 -4.45
C ASP A 83 -9.17 -6.17 -4.90
N ILE A 84 -8.66 -7.22 -4.25
CA ILE A 84 -7.39 -7.88 -4.58
C ILE A 84 -7.58 -9.39 -4.54
N ASN A 85 -7.38 -10.04 -5.67
CA ASN A 85 -7.19 -11.48 -5.69
C ASN A 85 -5.72 -11.82 -5.40
N TYR A 86 -5.42 -12.17 -4.15
CA TYR A 86 -4.05 -12.45 -3.70
C TYR A 86 -3.42 -13.71 -4.30
N ILE A 87 -4.19 -14.59 -4.97
CA ILE A 87 -3.65 -15.77 -5.65
C ILE A 87 -3.16 -15.40 -7.04
N THR A 88 -3.95 -14.64 -7.80
CA THR A 88 -3.67 -14.28 -9.18
C THR A 88 -2.94 -12.96 -9.34
N GLY A 89 -2.95 -12.12 -8.30
CA GLY A 89 -2.41 -10.77 -8.36
C GLY A 89 -3.27 -9.81 -9.18
N ILE A 90 -4.55 -10.10 -9.35
CA ILE A 90 -5.48 -9.25 -10.09
C ILE A 90 -6.24 -8.35 -9.11
N CYS A 91 -6.31 -7.06 -9.45
CA CYS A 91 -6.98 -6.04 -8.68
C CYS A 91 -8.19 -5.47 -9.42
N SER A 92 -9.19 -5.03 -8.66
CA SER A 92 -10.25 -4.13 -9.11
C SER A 92 -9.97 -2.71 -8.61
N LEU A 93 -10.21 -1.72 -9.45
CA LEU A 93 -9.82 -0.34 -9.21
C LEU A 93 -11.02 0.59 -9.43
N HIS A 94 -11.17 1.59 -8.57
CA HIS A 94 -12.12 2.70 -8.73
C HIS A 94 -11.37 4.02 -8.94
N GLU A 95 -11.67 4.75 -10.01
CA GLU A 95 -10.99 6.01 -10.30
C GLU A 95 -11.35 7.09 -9.26
N VAL A 96 -10.34 7.74 -8.67
CA VAL A 96 -10.52 8.63 -7.52
C VAL A 96 -11.36 9.87 -7.86
N TYR A 97 -11.24 10.39 -9.07
CA TYR A 97 -11.90 11.63 -9.50
C TYR A 97 -13.02 11.43 -10.53
N ALA A 98 -13.36 10.18 -10.84
CA ALA A 98 -14.43 9.84 -11.76
C ALA A 98 -15.13 8.56 -11.27
N ASN A 99 -16.42 8.45 -11.55
CA ASN A 99 -17.18 7.24 -11.22
C ASN A 99 -16.93 6.14 -12.26
N LYS A 100 -15.68 5.63 -12.28
CA LYS A 100 -15.27 4.60 -13.23
C LYS A 100 -14.56 3.47 -12.50
N GLU A 101 -15.04 2.27 -12.71
CA GLU A 101 -14.42 1.04 -12.23
C GLU A 101 -13.66 0.33 -13.35
N ILE A 102 -12.52 -0.24 -13.01
CA ILE A 102 -11.73 -1.10 -13.88
C ILE A 102 -11.46 -2.39 -13.12
N SER A 103 -11.81 -3.52 -13.71
CA SER A 103 -11.52 -4.85 -13.18
C SER A 103 -10.37 -5.51 -13.95
N ARG A 104 -9.77 -6.55 -13.34
CA ARG A 104 -8.73 -7.39 -13.94
C ARG A 104 -7.42 -6.69 -14.27
N VAL A 105 -7.00 -5.76 -13.41
CA VAL A 105 -5.70 -5.11 -13.53
C VAL A 105 -4.65 -5.90 -12.75
N GLY A 106 -3.57 -6.33 -13.41
CA GLY A 106 -2.45 -6.99 -12.73
C GLY A 106 -1.74 -6.03 -11.77
N TYR A 107 -1.48 -6.46 -10.53
CA TYR A 107 -0.86 -5.63 -9.48
C TYR A 107 0.49 -5.04 -9.92
N HIS A 108 1.26 -5.77 -10.76
CA HIS A 108 2.56 -5.32 -11.27
C HIS A 108 2.48 -4.08 -12.17
N ARG A 109 1.28 -3.71 -12.64
CA ARG A 109 1.03 -2.48 -13.40
C ARG A 109 0.71 -1.28 -12.50
N LEU A 110 0.48 -1.50 -11.22
CA LEU A 110 0.19 -0.46 -10.24
C LEU A 110 1.50 0.14 -9.72
N LYS A 111 1.50 1.45 -9.52
CA LYS A 111 2.62 2.17 -8.93
C LYS A 111 2.19 2.82 -7.62
N PRO A 112 3.03 2.77 -6.58
CA PRO A 112 2.75 3.49 -5.34
C PRO A 112 2.71 4.99 -5.61
N VAL A 113 1.88 5.71 -4.85
CA VAL A 113 1.74 7.15 -4.93
C VAL A 113 2.24 7.77 -3.64
N THR A 114 3.15 8.73 -3.77
CA THR A 114 3.60 9.54 -2.64
C THR A 114 2.90 10.89 -2.71
N PHE A 115 2.01 11.14 -1.77
CA PHE A 115 1.37 12.45 -1.60
C PHE A 115 2.29 13.41 -0.86
N TYR A 116 2.14 14.69 -1.15
CA TYR A 116 2.80 15.77 -0.43
C TYR A 116 1.89 16.99 -0.31
N TYR A 117 2.24 17.90 0.60
CA TYR A 117 1.56 19.17 0.84
C TYR A 117 2.48 20.32 0.46
N PHE A 118 1.90 21.45 0.08
CA PHE A 118 2.61 22.68 -0.25
C PHE A 118 1.75 23.90 0.02
N ILE A 119 2.38 25.07 0.11
CA ILE A 119 1.68 26.35 0.20
C ILE A 119 1.51 26.90 -1.21
N ASN A 120 0.27 27.13 -1.61
CA ASN A 120 -0.06 27.68 -2.93
C ASN A 120 0.15 29.21 -2.98
N SER A 121 -0.07 29.81 -4.16
CA SER A 121 0.07 31.25 -4.37
C SER A 121 -0.86 32.12 -3.51
N SER A 122 -1.97 31.56 -3.04
CA SER A 122 -2.93 32.22 -2.11
C SER A 122 -2.53 32.06 -0.65
N GLY A 123 -1.39 31.43 -0.34
CA GLY A 123 -0.95 31.17 1.04
C GLY A 123 -1.71 30.04 1.74
N GLN A 124 -2.49 29.24 1.02
CA GLN A 124 -3.23 28.11 1.56
C GLN A 124 -2.46 26.80 1.40
N THR A 125 -2.67 25.87 2.33
CA THR A 125 -2.14 24.51 2.22
C THR A 125 -2.92 23.73 1.18
N SER A 126 -2.22 23.21 0.18
CA SER A 126 -2.73 22.34 -0.89
C SER A 126 -1.97 21.02 -0.90
N SER A 127 -2.50 20.02 -1.60
CA SER A 127 -1.85 18.71 -1.75
C SER A 127 -1.71 18.31 -3.21
N SER A 128 -0.70 17.50 -3.48
CA SER A 128 -0.45 16.87 -4.78
C SER A 128 0.24 15.53 -4.57
N TYR A 129 0.64 14.85 -5.63
CA TYR A 129 1.46 13.65 -5.57
C TYR A 129 2.66 13.75 -6.50
N ILE A 130 3.74 13.10 -6.12
CA ILE A 130 5.00 13.11 -6.89
C ILE A 130 4.78 12.46 -8.26
N GLY A 131 5.20 13.17 -9.31
CA GLY A 131 5.07 12.74 -10.70
C GLY A 131 3.83 13.22 -11.43
N LYS A 132 2.91 13.93 -10.76
CA LYS A 132 1.77 14.58 -11.43
C LYS A 132 2.23 15.71 -12.35
N ASP A 133 3.12 16.53 -11.86
CA ASP A 133 3.76 17.62 -12.58
C ASP A 133 5.23 17.70 -12.13
N PRO A 134 6.15 17.00 -12.84
CA PRO A 134 7.55 16.92 -12.44
C PRO A 134 8.26 18.28 -12.34
N ALA A 135 7.86 19.26 -13.15
CA ALA A 135 8.44 20.60 -13.09
C ALA A 135 8.00 21.32 -11.81
N ALA A 136 6.72 21.26 -11.48
CA ALA A 136 6.19 21.84 -10.24
C ALA A 136 6.73 21.11 -9.00
N ASP A 137 6.86 19.79 -9.04
CA ASP A 137 7.42 18.99 -7.96
C ASP A 137 8.88 19.40 -7.68
N SER A 138 9.70 19.52 -8.72
CA SER A 138 11.10 19.97 -8.62
C SER A 138 11.19 21.41 -8.08
N TRP A 139 10.37 22.31 -8.57
CA TRP A 139 10.33 23.70 -8.09
C TRP A 139 9.94 23.77 -6.59
N ARG A 140 8.92 23.02 -6.16
CA ARG A 140 8.51 22.98 -4.76
C ARG A 140 9.59 22.41 -3.84
N ALA A 141 10.29 21.37 -4.29
CA ALA A 141 11.43 20.83 -3.55
C ALA A 141 12.58 21.84 -3.43
N LEU A 142 12.97 22.49 -4.51
CA LEU A 142 14.03 23.50 -4.53
C LEU A 142 13.71 24.72 -3.65
N THR A 143 12.45 25.10 -3.57
CA THR A 143 11.99 26.25 -2.75
C THR A 143 11.63 25.88 -1.32
N ASN A 144 11.90 24.66 -0.88
CA ASN A 144 11.52 24.14 0.43
C ASN A 144 10.01 24.25 0.70
N ASN A 145 9.18 24.07 -0.32
CA ASN A 145 7.72 24.13 -0.26
C ASN A 145 7.09 22.76 -0.59
N LEU A 146 7.75 21.68 -0.18
CA LEU A 146 7.27 20.31 -0.32
C LEU A 146 7.35 19.63 1.06
N PHE A 147 6.20 19.22 1.60
CA PHE A 147 6.06 18.64 2.93
C PHE A 147 5.34 17.29 2.83
N TYR A 148 5.78 16.31 3.60
CA TYR A 148 5.15 14.98 3.59
C TYR A 148 3.95 14.86 4.53
N THR A 149 3.77 15.83 5.43
CA THR A 149 2.58 15.92 6.28
C THR A 149 1.93 17.29 6.18
N LYS A 150 0.61 17.32 6.39
CA LYS A 150 -0.16 18.56 6.41
C LYS A 150 0.30 19.48 7.54
N ASP A 151 0.65 18.92 8.68
CA ASP A 151 1.06 19.67 9.87
C ASP A 151 2.39 20.41 9.66
N GLU A 152 3.35 19.80 8.96
CA GLU A 152 4.60 20.48 8.58
C GLU A 152 4.31 21.66 7.66
N ALA A 153 3.45 21.49 6.66
CA ALA A 153 3.06 22.58 5.76
C ALA A 153 2.37 23.72 6.50
N VAL A 154 1.46 23.42 7.43
CA VAL A 154 0.78 24.42 8.25
C VAL A 154 1.77 25.18 9.15
N LYS A 155 2.65 24.48 9.86
CA LYS A 155 3.69 25.11 10.70
C LYS A 155 4.59 26.03 9.88
N TYR A 156 5.01 25.60 8.71
CA TYR A 156 5.83 26.41 7.82
C TYR A 156 5.09 27.68 7.36
N ARG A 157 3.85 27.57 6.89
CA ARG A 157 2.98 28.68 6.53
C ARG A 157 2.88 29.70 7.67
N ASP A 158 2.57 29.26 8.86
CA ASP A 158 2.36 30.10 10.03
C ASP A 158 3.66 30.80 10.47
N SER A 159 4.81 30.13 10.26
CA SER A 159 6.13 30.73 10.51
C SER A 159 6.47 31.89 9.56
N ILE A 160 6.03 31.79 8.28
CA ILE A 160 6.22 32.86 7.30
C ILE A 160 5.31 34.05 7.61
N LEU A 161 4.05 33.79 7.96
CA LEU A 161 3.10 34.84 8.30
C LEU A 161 3.51 35.64 9.53
N LYS A 162 4.06 34.98 10.57
CA LYS A 162 4.57 35.65 11.79
C LYS A 162 5.80 36.54 11.54
N LYS A 163 6.60 36.28 10.48
CA LYS A 163 7.77 37.09 10.16
C LYS A 163 7.43 38.38 9.38
N LYS A 164 6.18 38.54 8.95
CA LYS A 164 5.70 39.72 8.19
C LYS A 164 4.98 40.76 9.05
N ILE A 165 4.90 40.53 10.35
CA ILE A 165 4.38 41.45 11.36
C ILE A 165 5.57 41.99 12.19
#